data_367230408d877e7bd1bf8c8c8161fb5c
#
_entry.id   367230408d877e7bd1bf8c8c8161fb5c
#
_cell.length_a   1.000
_cell.length_b   1.000
_cell.length_c   1.000
_cell.angle_alpha   90.00
_cell.angle_beta   90.00
_cell.angle_gamma   90.00
#
_symmetry.space_group_name_H-M   'P 1'
#
loop_
_entity.id
_entity.type
_entity.pdbx_description
1 polymer ?
#
loop_
_entity_poly.entity_id
_entity_poly.type
_entity_poly.pdbx_seq_one_letter_code
_entity_poly.pdbx_strand_id
1 'polypeptide(L)'
;MSAREEILARVRAATAPARGATGREVPREYLTHTDDGIDTFIDRLHHYEAKAQRVPEGELDARVRAMLAARAIRRLVAPDGLPDGWLEAVEPLRDTPPLDPHTLNGSDGLISTCAVAIAQTGTIVLDGSAGMGRRILSLVPDYHLCVVRAEQIVGSVPEAIARLEPTRPLTFISGPSATVDIEMVRVGGVHGPRRLEVLIAE
;
A
#
# COMPACT_ATOMS: atom_id res chain seq x y z
N MET A 1 -15.74 -33.47 23.38
CA MET A 1 -15.84 -32.47 22.30
C MET A 1 -15.15 -31.21 22.78
N SER A 2 -14.21 -30.66 22.01
CA SER A 2 -13.55 -29.39 22.38
C SER A 2 -14.51 -28.21 22.15
N ALA A 3 -14.28 -27.09 22.85
CA ALA A 3 -15.06 -25.86 22.63
C ALA A 3 -15.04 -25.40 21.15
N ARG A 4 -13.93 -25.64 20.45
CA ARG A 4 -13.81 -25.38 19.00
C ARG A 4 -14.75 -26.24 18.17
N GLU A 5 -14.84 -27.53 18.49
CA GLU A 5 -15.75 -28.49 17.78
C GLU A 5 -17.20 -28.11 17.98
N GLU A 6 -17.57 -27.72 19.20
CA GLU A 6 -18.91 -27.27 19.53
C GLU A 6 -19.30 -26.00 18.78
N ILE A 7 -18.42 -24.98 18.76
CA ILE A 7 -18.63 -23.73 18.01
C ILE A 7 -18.81 -24.03 16.52
N LEU A 8 -17.91 -24.81 15.94
CA LEU A 8 -17.98 -25.16 14.51
C LEU A 8 -19.26 -25.98 14.18
N ALA A 9 -19.73 -26.87 15.08
CA ALA A 9 -20.97 -27.58 14.89
C ALA A 9 -22.17 -26.63 14.88
N ARG A 10 -22.23 -25.67 15.82
CA ARG A 10 -23.29 -24.65 15.86
C ARG A 10 -23.31 -23.77 14.61
N VAL A 11 -22.14 -23.32 14.15
CA VAL A 11 -22.02 -22.51 12.91
C VAL A 11 -22.52 -23.33 11.71
N ARG A 12 -22.08 -24.59 11.56
CA ARG A 12 -22.53 -25.47 10.47
C ARG A 12 -24.05 -25.71 10.48
N ALA A 13 -24.62 -25.92 11.66
CA ALA A 13 -26.07 -26.07 11.80
C ALA A 13 -26.82 -24.81 11.43
N ALA A 14 -26.36 -23.66 11.87
CA ALA A 14 -26.98 -22.36 11.56
C ALA A 14 -26.87 -21.97 10.07
N THR A 15 -25.79 -22.37 9.36
CA THR A 15 -25.59 -22.08 7.95
C THR A 15 -26.12 -23.17 7.00
N ALA A 16 -26.55 -24.32 7.50
CA ALA A 16 -27.06 -25.41 6.68
C ALA A 16 -28.26 -25.03 5.78
N PRO A 17 -29.24 -24.24 6.24
CA PRO A 17 -30.36 -23.80 5.40
C PRO A 17 -29.92 -22.88 4.24
N ALA A 18 -28.86 -22.09 4.43
CA ALA A 18 -28.34 -21.15 3.43
C ALA A 18 -27.55 -21.85 2.29
N ARG A 19 -27.07 -23.08 2.52
CA ARG A 19 -26.30 -23.83 1.52
C ARG A 19 -27.14 -24.33 0.34
N GLY A 20 -28.47 -24.37 0.46
CA GLY A 20 -29.41 -24.71 -0.61
C GLY A 20 -30.01 -23.49 -1.31
N ALA A 21 -29.77 -22.30 -0.82
CA ALA A 21 -30.17 -21.09 -1.53
C ALA A 21 -29.33 -20.97 -2.79
N THR A 22 -29.94 -21.10 -3.96
CA THR A 22 -29.32 -20.76 -5.24
C THR A 22 -28.79 -19.35 -5.10
N GLY A 23 -27.47 -19.21 -5.11
CA GLY A 23 -26.81 -17.93 -4.97
C GLY A 23 -27.40 -16.96 -5.99
N ARG A 24 -27.76 -15.75 -5.57
CA ARG A 24 -28.13 -14.69 -6.49
C ARG A 24 -27.02 -14.59 -7.52
N GLU A 25 -27.37 -14.68 -8.80
CA GLU A 25 -26.42 -14.50 -9.88
C GLU A 25 -25.77 -13.13 -9.73
N VAL A 26 -24.47 -13.12 -9.51
CA VAL A 26 -23.71 -11.88 -9.37
C VAL A 26 -23.42 -11.37 -10.77
N PRO A 27 -23.91 -10.18 -11.17
CA PRO A 27 -23.60 -9.61 -12.47
C PRO A 27 -22.07 -9.50 -12.65
N ARG A 28 -21.57 -9.97 -13.79
CA ARG A 28 -20.14 -9.95 -14.11
C ARG A 28 -19.83 -9.08 -15.32
N GLU A 29 -20.81 -8.33 -15.79
CA GLU A 29 -20.70 -7.36 -16.89
C GLU A 29 -20.16 -6.03 -16.36
N TYR A 30 -18.86 -6.00 -16.02
CA TYR A 30 -18.15 -4.80 -15.62
C TYR A 30 -16.86 -4.67 -16.43
N LEU A 31 -16.34 -3.44 -16.53
CA LEU A 31 -15.08 -3.19 -17.21
C LEU A 31 -13.93 -3.89 -16.48
N THR A 32 -13.28 -4.81 -17.17
CA THR A 32 -12.14 -5.57 -16.63
C THR A 32 -10.79 -4.97 -17.02
N HIS A 33 -10.78 -4.06 -18.00
CA HIS A 33 -9.59 -3.40 -18.51
C HIS A 33 -9.88 -1.95 -18.85
N THR A 34 -8.90 -1.05 -18.65
CA THR A 34 -8.92 0.33 -19.15
C THR A 34 -7.54 0.69 -19.70
N ASP A 35 -7.51 1.66 -20.61
CA ASP A 35 -6.26 2.21 -21.15
C ASP A 35 -5.63 3.30 -20.25
N ASP A 36 -6.13 3.43 -19.02
CA ASP A 36 -5.58 4.36 -18.04
C ASP A 36 -4.13 3.99 -17.71
N GLY A 37 -3.25 4.99 -17.71
CA GLY A 37 -1.82 4.83 -17.51
C GLY A 37 -1.24 5.74 -16.43
N ILE A 38 0.04 6.02 -16.57
CA ILE A 38 0.82 6.78 -15.58
C ILE A 38 0.23 8.17 -15.33
N ASP A 39 -0.22 8.88 -16.37
CA ASP A 39 -0.79 10.23 -16.22
C ASP A 39 -2.05 10.21 -15.37
N THR A 40 -2.97 9.27 -15.65
CA THR A 40 -4.18 9.07 -14.83
C THR A 40 -3.79 8.71 -13.38
N PHE A 41 -2.80 7.85 -13.19
CA PHE A 41 -2.31 7.48 -11.86
C PHE A 41 -1.82 8.69 -11.07
N ILE A 42 -1.00 9.55 -11.69
CA ILE A 42 -0.49 10.78 -11.08
C ILE A 42 -1.63 11.72 -10.73
N ASP A 43 -2.57 11.95 -11.63
CA ASP A 43 -3.73 12.83 -11.42
C ASP A 43 -4.58 12.35 -10.23
N ARG A 44 -4.81 11.03 -10.11
CA ARG A 44 -5.54 10.45 -8.98
C ARG A 44 -4.80 10.59 -7.66
N LEU A 45 -3.48 10.38 -7.65
CA LEU A 45 -2.66 10.60 -6.47
C LEU A 45 -2.71 12.06 -6.00
N HIS A 46 -2.61 13.01 -6.92
CA HIS A 46 -2.72 14.45 -6.62
C HIS A 46 -4.10 14.81 -6.09
N HIS A 47 -5.17 14.22 -6.64
CA HIS A 47 -6.53 14.40 -6.14
C HIS A 47 -6.68 14.00 -4.67
N TYR A 48 -5.95 12.97 -4.24
CA TYR A 48 -5.88 12.53 -2.83
C TYR A 48 -4.79 13.26 -2.02
N GLU A 49 -4.21 14.34 -2.55
CA GLU A 49 -3.14 15.13 -1.89
C GLU A 49 -1.81 14.37 -1.68
N ALA A 50 -1.62 13.24 -2.34
CA ALA A 50 -0.32 12.62 -2.45
C ALA A 50 0.54 13.40 -3.48
N LYS A 51 1.86 13.38 -3.29
CA LYS A 51 2.78 13.93 -4.29
C LYS A 51 3.31 12.80 -5.15
N ALA A 52 3.23 12.95 -6.46
CA ALA A 52 3.73 11.98 -7.41
C ALA A 52 4.60 12.66 -8.47
N GLN A 53 5.67 12.00 -8.90
CA GLN A 53 6.54 12.48 -9.96
C GLN A 53 7.19 11.32 -10.71
N ARG A 54 7.40 11.52 -12.01
CA ARG A 54 8.16 10.60 -12.84
C ARG A 54 9.65 10.80 -12.62
N VAL A 55 10.40 9.74 -12.76
CA VAL A 55 11.85 9.75 -12.70
C VAL A 55 12.41 8.70 -13.68
N PRO A 56 13.41 9.07 -14.52
CA PRO A 56 14.12 8.08 -15.30
C PRO A 56 14.77 7.02 -14.39
N GLU A 57 14.70 5.75 -14.79
CA GLU A 57 15.26 4.65 -13.98
C GLU A 57 16.72 4.90 -13.58
N GLY A 58 17.54 5.44 -14.48
CA GLY A 58 18.94 5.77 -14.20
C GLY A 58 19.17 6.89 -13.18
N GLU A 59 18.14 7.67 -12.86
CA GLU A 59 18.20 8.78 -11.88
C GLU A 59 17.52 8.43 -10.56
N LEU A 60 16.89 7.25 -10.47
CA LEU A 60 16.04 6.86 -9.35
C LEU A 60 16.76 6.93 -8.00
N ASP A 61 17.94 6.34 -7.88
CA ASP A 61 18.73 6.33 -6.64
C ASP A 61 19.05 7.74 -6.14
N ALA A 62 19.50 8.60 -7.05
CA ALA A 62 19.80 9.99 -6.72
C ALA A 62 18.54 10.75 -6.30
N ARG A 63 17.40 10.47 -6.95
CA ARG A 63 16.13 11.12 -6.65
C ARG A 63 15.58 10.69 -5.29
N VAL A 64 15.65 9.41 -4.97
CA VAL A 64 15.25 8.88 -3.63
C VAL A 64 16.08 9.61 -2.55
N ARG A 65 17.41 9.62 -2.67
CA ARG A 65 18.27 10.31 -1.71
C ARG A 65 17.97 11.81 -1.59
N ALA A 66 17.74 12.48 -2.70
CA ALA A 66 17.39 13.90 -2.70
C ALA A 66 16.07 14.18 -1.99
N MET A 67 15.05 13.33 -2.16
CA MET A 67 13.77 13.47 -1.48
C MET A 67 13.88 13.24 0.02
N LEU A 68 14.61 12.21 0.44
CA LEU A 68 14.85 11.93 1.86
C LEU A 68 15.61 13.09 2.52
N ALA A 69 16.64 13.63 1.85
CA ALA A 69 17.41 14.77 2.32
C ALA A 69 16.54 16.05 2.43
N ALA A 70 15.73 16.35 1.43
CA ALA A 70 14.83 17.51 1.43
C ALA A 70 13.79 17.47 2.59
N ARG A 71 13.49 16.28 3.10
CA ARG A 71 12.62 16.04 4.25
C ARG A 71 13.38 15.95 5.58
N ALA A 72 14.70 16.08 5.56
CA ALA A 72 15.58 15.87 6.71
C ALA A 72 15.39 14.51 7.39
N ILE A 73 15.04 13.48 6.61
CA ILE A 73 14.88 12.10 7.07
C ILE A 73 16.25 11.57 7.52
N ARG A 74 16.31 11.05 8.72
CA ARG A 74 17.51 10.46 9.31
C ARG A 74 17.31 8.98 9.65
N ARG A 75 16.19 8.63 10.29
CA ARG A 75 15.85 7.27 10.72
C ARG A 75 14.66 6.76 9.90
N LEU A 76 14.93 5.92 8.93
CA LEU A 76 13.96 5.49 7.93
C LEU A 76 13.65 4.00 8.09
N VAL A 77 12.39 3.66 8.26
CA VAL A 77 11.95 2.26 8.18
C VAL A 77 12.16 1.77 6.76
N ALA A 78 12.97 0.73 6.62
CA ALA A 78 13.38 0.19 5.32
C ALA A 78 13.23 -1.35 5.33
N PRO A 79 12.15 -1.89 4.77
CA PRO A 79 11.99 -3.33 4.60
C PRO A 79 13.16 -3.96 3.84
N ASP A 80 13.41 -5.24 4.10
CA ASP A 80 14.43 -5.98 3.37
C ASP A 80 14.07 -6.09 1.88
N GLY A 81 15.09 -6.08 1.01
CA GLY A 81 14.93 -6.18 -0.43
C GLY A 81 14.90 -4.83 -1.17
N LEU A 82 15.15 -3.71 -0.47
CA LEU A 82 15.37 -2.42 -1.11
C LEU A 82 16.83 -2.28 -1.56
N PRO A 83 17.10 -1.53 -2.66
CA PRO A 83 18.46 -1.20 -3.08
C PRO A 83 19.25 -0.43 -2.00
N ASP A 84 20.47 -0.82 -1.72
CA ASP A 84 21.32 -0.15 -0.73
C ASP A 84 21.60 1.31 -1.10
N GLY A 85 21.72 1.62 -2.39
CA GLY A 85 21.94 2.96 -2.91
C GLY A 85 20.85 3.98 -2.49
N TRP A 86 19.64 3.53 -2.14
CA TRP A 86 18.59 4.41 -1.63
C TRP A 86 18.81 4.85 -0.19
N LEU A 87 19.58 4.06 0.58
CA LEU A 87 19.68 4.18 2.03
C LEU A 87 21.02 4.78 2.50
N GLU A 88 21.92 5.13 1.59
CA GLU A 88 23.28 5.61 1.90
C GLU A 88 23.32 6.84 2.82
N ALA A 89 22.31 7.69 2.79
CA ALA A 89 22.28 8.95 3.54
C ALA A 89 21.40 8.90 4.80
N VAL A 90 20.85 7.74 5.17
CA VAL A 90 19.94 7.56 6.31
C VAL A 90 20.35 6.39 7.19
N GLU A 91 19.90 6.36 8.43
CA GLU A 91 19.95 5.20 9.30
C GLU A 91 18.75 4.29 8.98
N PRO A 92 18.96 3.12 8.31
CA PRO A 92 17.87 2.24 7.98
C PRO A 92 17.43 1.43 9.20
N LEU A 93 16.16 1.54 9.58
CA LEU A 93 15.53 0.70 10.58
C LEU A 93 14.96 -0.55 9.88
N ARG A 94 15.69 -1.65 9.98
CA ARG A 94 15.27 -2.95 9.43
C ARG A 94 14.24 -3.61 10.33
N ASP A 95 13.29 -4.31 9.73
CA ASP A 95 12.21 -5.01 10.46
C ASP A 95 12.58 -6.45 10.86
N THR A 96 13.88 -6.73 10.98
CA THR A 96 14.43 -8.02 11.36
C THR A 96 15.46 -7.84 12.49
N PRO A 97 15.10 -8.17 13.75
CA PRO A 97 13.79 -8.67 14.23
C PRO A 97 12.66 -7.64 14.09
N PRO A 98 11.38 -8.06 14.17
CA PRO A 98 10.24 -7.17 13.99
C PRO A 98 10.28 -5.95 14.92
N LEU A 99 10.20 -4.76 14.33
CA LEU A 99 10.15 -3.49 15.06
C LEU A 99 8.83 -3.38 15.84
N ASP A 100 8.91 -2.86 17.05
CA ASP A 100 7.75 -2.58 17.88
C ASP A 100 7.07 -1.25 17.45
N PRO A 101 5.79 -1.04 17.79
CA PRO A 101 5.05 0.17 17.39
C PRO A 101 5.66 1.47 17.89
N HIS A 102 6.35 1.48 19.05
CA HIS A 102 6.97 2.68 19.60
C HIS A 102 8.19 3.08 18.77
N THR A 103 9.02 2.12 18.41
CA THR A 103 10.17 2.34 17.50
C THR A 103 9.70 2.84 16.14
N LEU A 104 8.63 2.27 15.59
CA LEU A 104 8.03 2.72 14.32
C LEU A 104 7.52 4.17 14.41
N ASN A 105 6.83 4.51 15.49
CA ASN A 105 6.33 5.87 15.72
C ASN A 105 7.45 6.90 15.93
N GLY A 106 8.61 6.48 16.43
CA GLY A 106 9.80 7.30 16.59
C GLY A 106 10.67 7.41 15.34
N SER A 107 10.27 6.80 14.22
CA SER A 107 10.94 6.92 12.92
C SER A 107 10.50 8.17 12.17
N ASP A 108 11.32 8.63 11.22
CA ASP A 108 10.99 9.77 10.37
C ASP A 108 10.09 9.39 9.19
N GLY A 109 9.98 8.09 8.87
CA GLY A 109 9.16 7.61 7.78
C GLY A 109 9.45 6.17 7.37
N LEU A 110 8.75 5.75 6.31
CA LEU A 110 8.92 4.49 5.60
C LEU A 110 9.32 4.74 4.16
N ILE A 111 10.20 3.91 3.62
CA ILE A 111 10.36 3.73 2.17
C ILE A 111 9.93 2.32 1.78
N SER A 112 9.19 2.18 0.67
CA SER A 112 8.80 0.89 0.13
C SER A 112 8.75 0.88 -1.39
N THR A 113 8.69 -0.32 -1.96
CA THR A 113 8.18 -0.57 -3.31
C THR A 113 6.68 -0.93 -3.24
N CYS A 114 6.09 -1.37 -4.35
CA CYS A 114 4.73 -1.91 -4.39
C CYS A 114 4.65 -3.20 -5.19
N ALA A 115 3.59 -3.97 -5.01
CA ALA A 115 3.29 -5.15 -5.82
C ALA A 115 2.64 -4.74 -7.16
N VAL A 116 1.67 -3.84 -7.10
CA VAL A 116 0.95 -3.28 -8.26
C VAL A 116 0.40 -1.90 -7.90
N ALA A 117 0.24 -1.04 -8.88
CA ALA A 117 -0.45 0.24 -8.77
C ALA A 117 -1.61 0.31 -9.77
N ILE A 118 -2.69 1.00 -9.40
CA ILE A 118 -3.94 1.06 -10.17
C ILE A 118 -4.17 2.51 -10.62
N ALA A 119 -4.11 2.74 -11.93
CA ALA A 119 -4.22 4.09 -12.49
C ALA A 119 -5.60 4.71 -12.21
N GLN A 120 -6.67 4.00 -12.51
CA GLN A 120 -8.04 4.49 -12.38
C GLN A 120 -8.38 5.04 -10.99
N THR A 121 -7.79 4.48 -9.94
CA THR A 121 -8.11 4.81 -8.54
C THR A 121 -6.97 5.50 -7.80
N GLY A 122 -5.77 5.65 -8.41
CA GLY A 122 -4.61 6.18 -7.71
C GLY A 122 -4.17 5.31 -6.52
N THR A 123 -4.34 4.00 -6.63
CA THR A 123 -4.12 3.07 -5.52
C THR A 123 -2.79 2.35 -5.69
N ILE A 124 -2.03 2.27 -4.61
CA ILE A 124 -0.82 1.45 -4.49
C ILE A 124 -1.18 0.22 -3.65
N VAL A 125 -0.74 -0.97 -4.07
CA VAL A 125 -0.98 -2.21 -3.33
C VAL A 125 0.32 -2.78 -2.82
N LEU A 126 0.39 -3.01 -1.52
CA LEU A 126 1.49 -3.72 -0.85
C LEU A 126 1.01 -5.12 -0.48
N ASP A 127 1.84 -6.14 -0.72
CA ASP A 127 1.52 -7.55 -0.45
C ASP A 127 2.43 -8.21 0.60
N GLY A 128 3.24 -7.39 1.28
CA GLY A 128 4.15 -7.87 2.32
C GLY A 128 5.39 -8.59 1.82
N SER A 129 5.65 -8.62 0.51
CA SER A 129 6.88 -9.20 -0.06
C SER A 129 8.09 -8.28 0.14
N ALA A 130 9.24 -8.69 -0.42
CA ALA A 130 10.48 -7.92 -0.36
C ALA A 130 10.29 -6.47 -0.82
N GLY A 131 10.88 -5.52 -0.12
CA GLY A 131 10.73 -4.09 -0.36
C GLY A 131 9.43 -3.46 0.18
N MET A 132 8.46 -4.24 0.69
CA MET A 132 7.19 -3.75 1.21
C MET A 132 7.02 -3.99 2.72
N GLY A 133 7.43 -5.17 3.19
CA GLY A 133 7.40 -5.54 4.60
C GLY A 133 6.00 -5.73 5.18
N ARG A 134 5.93 -5.85 6.50
CA ARG A 134 4.67 -6.07 7.23
C ARG A 134 3.74 -4.86 7.14
N ARG A 135 2.43 -5.09 7.15
CA ARG A 135 1.40 -4.04 7.08
C ARG A 135 1.60 -2.91 8.09
N ILE A 136 2.03 -3.20 9.31
CA ILE A 136 2.22 -2.19 10.36
C ILE A 136 3.23 -1.11 9.95
N LEU A 137 4.23 -1.44 9.11
CA LEU A 137 5.24 -0.49 8.65
C LEU A 137 4.63 0.65 7.83
N SER A 138 3.55 0.39 7.10
CA SER A 138 2.83 1.38 6.30
C SER A 138 1.71 2.11 7.05
N LEU A 139 1.50 1.81 8.34
CA LEU A 139 0.42 2.40 9.14
C LEU A 139 0.91 3.34 10.24
N VAL A 140 2.12 3.12 10.78
CA VAL A 140 2.60 3.85 11.97
C VAL A 140 3.47 5.07 11.62
N PRO A 141 4.49 4.98 10.73
CA PRO A 141 5.30 6.14 10.37
C PRO A 141 4.46 7.24 9.70
N ASP A 142 4.79 8.50 9.99
CA ASP A 142 4.02 9.66 9.51
C ASP A 142 4.27 10.05 8.03
N TYR A 143 5.36 9.57 7.47
CA TYR A 143 5.77 9.78 6.10
C TYR A 143 5.98 8.46 5.37
N HIS A 144 5.51 8.35 4.15
CA HIS A 144 5.73 7.19 3.29
C HIS A 144 6.23 7.65 1.91
N LEU A 145 7.43 7.22 1.53
CA LEU A 145 7.96 7.29 0.18
C LEU A 145 7.78 5.93 -0.49
N CYS A 146 6.96 5.87 -1.53
CA CYS A 146 6.75 4.64 -2.31
C CYS A 146 7.38 4.79 -3.70
N VAL A 147 8.17 3.79 -4.09
CA VAL A 147 8.71 3.68 -5.45
C VAL A 147 7.84 2.70 -6.24
N VAL A 148 7.30 3.16 -7.36
CA VAL A 148 6.46 2.40 -8.28
C VAL A 148 7.18 2.35 -9.63
N ARG A 149 7.34 1.18 -10.23
CA ARG A 149 7.86 1.07 -11.59
C ARG A 149 6.72 1.16 -12.60
N ALA A 150 6.99 1.70 -13.77
CA ALA A 150 5.98 1.89 -14.81
C ALA A 150 5.22 0.60 -15.15
N GLU A 151 5.92 -0.54 -15.21
CA GLU A 151 5.33 -1.86 -15.50
C GLU A 151 4.45 -2.42 -14.37
N GLN A 152 4.51 -1.84 -13.18
CA GLN A 152 3.62 -2.20 -12.06
C GLN A 152 2.27 -1.47 -12.14
N ILE A 153 2.15 -0.46 -12.98
CA ILE A 153 0.91 0.31 -13.14
C ILE A 153 -0.02 -0.44 -14.10
N VAL A 154 -1.23 -0.69 -13.64
CA VAL A 154 -2.34 -1.25 -14.43
C VAL A 154 -3.48 -0.26 -14.49
N GLY A 155 -4.34 -0.36 -15.52
CA GLY A 155 -5.45 0.57 -15.71
C GLY A 155 -6.53 0.43 -14.64
N SER A 156 -6.97 -0.81 -14.36
CA SER A 156 -8.18 -1.09 -13.58
C SER A 156 -7.95 -1.96 -12.35
N VAL A 157 -8.92 -1.95 -11.42
CA VAL A 157 -8.92 -2.83 -10.24
C VAL A 157 -8.93 -4.32 -10.60
N PRO A 158 -9.73 -4.80 -11.57
CA PRO A 158 -9.70 -6.21 -11.99
C PRO A 158 -8.33 -6.66 -12.49
N GLU A 159 -7.61 -5.82 -13.25
CA GLU A 159 -6.25 -6.12 -13.69
C GLU A 159 -5.28 -6.27 -12.52
N ALA A 160 -5.39 -5.39 -11.53
CA ALA A 160 -4.57 -5.48 -10.32
C ALA A 160 -4.85 -6.77 -9.54
N ILE A 161 -6.12 -7.09 -9.32
CA ILE A 161 -6.52 -8.33 -8.62
C ILE A 161 -6.00 -9.57 -9.33
N ALA A 162 -5.98 -9.58 -10.67
CA ALA A 162 -5.44 -10.69 -11.45
C ALA A 162 -3.92 -10.89 -11.28
N ARG A 163 -3.18 -9.84 -10.89
CA ARG A 163 -1.72 -9.90 -10.63
C ARG A 163 -1.37 -10.25 -9.18
N LEU A 164 -2.32 -10.12 -8.25
CA LEU A 164 -2.07 -10.29 -6.82
C LEU A 164 -2.28 -11.74 -6.38
N GLU A 165 -1.47 -12.16 -5.41
CA GLU A 165 -1.65 -13.44 -4.72
C GLU A 165 -2.70 -13.28 -3.59
N PRO A 166 -3.92 -13.87 -3.72
CA PRO A 166 -5.03 -13.58 -2.81
C PRO A 166 -4.82 -14.11 -1.38
N THR A 167 -3.85 -14.98 -1.17
CA THR A 167 -3.53 -15.52 0.17
C THR A 167 -2.58 -14.64 0.95
N ARG A 168 -1.97 -13.64 0.32
CA ARG A 168 -1.08 -12.68 0.98
C ARG A 168 -1.87 -11.57 1.69
N PRO A 169 -1.29 -10.98 2.75
CA PRO A 169 -1.88 -9.80 3.39
C PRO A 169 -1.76 -8.58 2.46
N LEU A 170 -2.87 -8.17 1.87
CA LEU A 170 -2.91 -7.04 0.95
C LEU A 170 -3.23 -5.73 1.70
N THR A 171 -2.50 -4.66 1.38
CA THR A 171 -2.77 -3.30 1.85
C THR A 171 -2.94 -2.37 0.66
N PHE A 172 -4.14 -1.81 0.50
CA PHE A 172 -4.49 -0.85 -0.55
C PHE A 172 -4.36 0.56 0.00
N ILE A 173 -3.56 1.41 -0.66
CA ILE A 173 -3.25 2.77 -0.24
C ILE A 173 -3.67 3.72 -1.37
N SER A 174 -4.71 4.52 -1.14
CA SER A 174 -5.20 5.53 -2.08
C SER A 174 -5.02 6.92 -1.48
N GLY A 175 -3.78 7.41 -1.49
CA GLY A 175 -3.39 8.68 -0.90
C GLY A 175 -2.99 8.62 0.58
N PRO A 176 -2.64 9.78 1.19
CA PRO A 176 -2.31 9.89 2.61
C PRO A 176 -3.50 9.54 3.49
N SER A 177 -3.22 9.09 4.72
CA SER A 177 -4.25 8.74 5.70
C SER A 177 -5.16 9.92 6.00
N ALA A 178 -6.44 9.76 5.80
CA ALA A 178 -7.47 10.76 6.14
C ALA A 178 -8.80 10.08 6.45
N THR A 179 -9.61 10.71 7.30
CA THR A 179 -11.02 10.37 7.50
C THR A 179 -11.92 11.56 7.21
N VAL A 180 -13.13 11.30 6.72
CA VAL A 180 -14.19 12.30 6.45
C VAL A 180 -15.50 11.93 7.14
N ASP A 181 -15.52 10.77 7.82
CA ASP A 181 -16.78 10.12 8.21
C ASP A 181 -17.53 10.84 9.35
N ILE A 182 -16.85 11.66 10.15
CA ILE A 182 -17.44 12.27 11.34
C ILE A 182 -17.69 13.76 11.15
N GLU A 183 -16.74 14.50 10.60
CA GLU A 183 -16.78 15.97 10.54
C GLU A 183 -17.14 16.50 9.15
N MET A 184 -17.34 15.63 8.15
CA MET A 184 -17.44 15.99 6.72
C MET A 184 -16.28 16.88 6.23
N VAL A 185 -15.20 16.97 7.01
CA VAL A 185 -13.95 17.66 6.73
C VAL A 185 -12.84 16.63 6.77
N ARG A 186 -11.96 16.66 5.79
CA ARG A 186 -10.82 15.73 5.72
C ARG A 186 -9.84 16.00 6.86
N VAL A 187 -9.77 15.08 7.82
CA VAL A 187 -8.79 15.11 8.91
C VAL A 187 -7.68 14.11 8.60
N GLY A 188 -6.45 14.60 8.46
CA GLY A 188 -5.30 13.77 8.14
C GLY A 188 -4.70 13.02 9.32
N GLY A 189 -4.09 11.85 9.08
CA GLY A 189 -3.24 11.16 10.04
C GLY A 189 -3.95 10.34 11.11
N VAL A 190 -5.14 9.80 10.84
CA VAL A 190 -5.91 9.03 11.82
C VAL A 190 -5.49 7.57 11.87
N HIS A 191 -5.13 6.96 10.74
CA HIS A 191 -4.85 5.53 10.59
C HIS A 191 -3.65 5.22 9.69
N GLY A 192 -2.68 6.13 9.55
CA GLY A 192 -1.52 5.94 8.69
C GLY A 192 -0.77 7.24 8.40
N PRO A 193 0.18 7.21 7.47
CA PRO A 193 1.01 8.35 7.11
C PRO A 193 0.19 9.57 6.68
N ARG A 194 0.48 10.73 7.25
CA ARG A 194 -0.10 12.00 6.82
C ARG A 194 0.47 12.50 5.48
N ARG A 195 1.59 11.93 5.05
CA ARG A 195 2.30 12.32 3.84
C ARG A 195 2.66 11.09 3.04
N LEU A 196 2.17 11.05 1.81
CA LEU A 196 2.53 10.05 0.81
C LEU A 196 3.22 10.73 -0.36
N GLU A 197 4.40 10.26 -0.69
CA GLU A 197 5.11 10.66 -1.91
C GLU A 197 5.41 9.43 -2.75
N VAL A 198 5.25 9.56 -4.06
CA VAL A 198 5.39 8.46 -5.00
C VAL A 198 6.39 8.83 -6.08
N LEU A 199 7.42 8.02 -6.25
CA LEU A 199 8.32 8.08 -7.40
C LEU A 199 7.92 7.02 -8.41
N ILE A 200 7.70 7.42 -9.65
CA ILE A 200 7.35 6.52 -10.74
C ILE A 200 8.58 6.41 -11.63
N ALA A 201 9.24 5.25 -11.56
CA ALA A 201 10.43 4.95 -12.35
C ALA A 201 10.03 4.45 -13.74
N GLU A 202 10.59 5.08 -14.80
CA GLU A 202 10.34 4.77 -16.21
C GLU A 202 11.60 4.84 -17.08
#